data_84c72350e96cc3dbaac471af0b4a4606
#
_entry.id   84c72350e96cc3dbaac471af0b4a4606
#
_cell.length_a   1.000
_cell.length_b   1.000
_cell.length_c   1.000
_cell.angle_alpha   90.00
_cell.angle_beta   90.00
_cell.angle_gamma   90.00
#
_symmetry.space_group_name_H-M   'P 1'
#
loop_
_entity.id
_entity.type
_entity.pdbx_description
1 polymer ?
#
loop_
_entity_poly.entity_id
_entity_poly.type
_entity_poly.pdbx_seq_one_letter_code
_entity_poly.pdbx_strand_id
1 'polypeptide(L)'
;MNERTLFTTFWTNESTTTRNVLARIPEGSTYRPDPKSRPAQEIAWQIVCEEKMLIEALETGRAEWAPSPLPATMKEVLDAYDEQRARMARRWNELPDARWDGTLEFFGSQRPGSTMAWGFLFDIVHHRGQITTYLRAMGSTVPQIYGPSADEP
;
A
#
# COMPACT_ATOMS: atom_id res chain seq x y z
N MET A 1 6.28 24.34 1.83
CA MET A 1 5.43 23.12 1.70
C MET A 1 5.27 22.58 3.11
N ASN A 2 4.05 22.36 3.58
CA ASN A 2 3.85 21.73 4.89
C ASN A 2 4.01 20.20 4.80
N GLU A 3 4.14 19.54 5.95
CA GLU A 3 4.38 18.08 6.03
C GLU A 3 3.28 17.27 5.33
N ARG A 4 2.02 17.65 5.50
CA ARG A 4 0.88 16.96 4.86
C ARG A 4 0.95 17.04 3.34
N THR A 5 1.29 18.21 2.79
CA THR A 5 1.48 18.38 1.34
C THR A 5 2.63 17.51 0.82
N LEU A 6 3.72 17.47 1.59
CA LEU A 6 4.86 16.60 1.26
C LEU A 6 4.44 15.13 1.24
N PHE A 7 3.77 14.69 2.29
CA PHE A 7 3.24 13.31 2.39
C PHE A 7 2.34 12.96 1.22
N THR A 8 1.35 13.79 0.91
CA THR A 8 0.40 13.50 -0.19
C THR A 8 1.07 13.45 -1.55
N THR A 9 2.13 14.23 -1.75
CA THR A 9 2.97 14.17 -2.96
C THR A 9 3.67 12.82 -3.06
N PHE A 10 4.34 12.39 -1.98
CA PHE A 10 5.00 11.08 -1.95
C PHE A 10 4.00 9.94 -2.09
N TRP A 11 2.90 9.96 -1.33
CA TRP A 11 1.87 8.94 -1.43
C TRP A 11 1.32 8.79 -2.87
N THR A 12 1.08 9.90 -3.56
CA THR A 12 0.59 9.88 -4.95
C THR A 12 1.58 9.18 -5.88
N ASN A 13 2.87 9.51 -5.76
CA ASN A 13 3.91 8.90 -6.58
C ASN A 13 4.08 7.40 -6.25
N GLU A 14 4.18 7.08 -4.96
CA GLU A 14 4.38 5.70 -4.49
C GLU A 14 3.17 4.82 -4.81
N SER A 15 1.96 5.33 -4.71
CA SER A 15 0.76 4.56 -5.05
C SER A 15 0.70 4.22 -6.54
N THR A 16 1.16 5.12 -7.41
CA THR A 16 1.28 4.84 -8.85
C THR A 16 2.33 3.76 -9.12
N THR A 17 3.50 3.89 -8.50
CA THR A 17 4.58 2.89 -8.61
C THR A 17 4.14 1.53 -8.07
N THR A 18 3.45 1.51 -6.92
CA THR A 18 2.88 0.28 -6.35
C THR A 18 1.89 -0.37 -7.31
N ARG A 19 0.97 0.41 -7.88
CA ARG A 19 0.01 -0.10 -8.88
C ARG A 19 0.70 -0.78 -10.06
N ASN A 20 1.79 -0.20 -10.55
CA ASN A 20 2.57 -0.77 -11.65
C ASN A 20 3.20 -2.12 -11.27
N VAL A 21 3.72 -2.23 -10.06
CA VAL A 21 4.28 -3.49 -9.54
C VAL A 21 3.20 -4.56 -9.36
N LEU A 22 2.06 -4.21 -8.76
CA LEU A 22 0.95 -5.15 -8.56
C LEU A 22 0.43 -5.69 -9.89
N ALA A 23 0.40 -4.87 -10.95
CA ALA A 23 -0.02 -5.28 -12.28
C ALA A 23 0.91 -6.31 -12.94
N ARG A 24 2.11 -6.53 -12.41
CA ARG A 24 3.07 -7.53 -12.91
C ARG A 24 2.95 -8.88 -12.22
N ILE A 25 2.13 -9.01 -11.18
CA ILE A 25 1.90 -10.30 -10.52
C ILE A 25 1.09 -11.21 -11.45
N PRO A 26 1.63 -12.38 -11.87
CA PRO A 26 0.90 -13.31 -12.71
C PRO A 26 -0.32 -13.88 -11.98
N GLU A 27 -1.44 -14.02 -12.69
CA GLU A 27 -2.65 -14.62 -12.16
C GLU A 27 -2.40 -16.04 -11.68
N GLY A 28 -2.90 -16.37 -10.49
CA GLY A 28 -2.79 -17.71 -9.91
C GLY A 28 -1.38 -18.13 -9.47
N SER A 29 -0.41 -17.22 -9.43
CA SER A 29 0.94 -17.54 -8.97
C SER A 29 0.93 -17.91 -7.49
N THR A 30 1.45 -19.10 -7.17
CA THR A 30 1.65 -19.60 -5.81
C THR A 30 3.11 -19.52 -5.37
N TYR A 31 3.97 -18.86 -6.17
CA TYR A 31 5.39 -18.72 -5.85
C TYR A 31 5.62 -18.06 -4.50
N ARG A 32 6.53 -18.62 -3.76
CA ARG A 32 7.09 -18.08 -2.53
C ARG A 32 8.56 -18.48 -2.41
N PRO A 33 9.46 -17.59 -2.00
CA PRO A 33 10.89 -17.90 -1.91
C PRO A 33 11.23 -18.85 -0.75
N ASP A 34 10.35 -18.97 0.22
CA ASP A 34 10.50 -19.82 1.42
C ASP A 34 9.11 -20.30 1.86
N PRO A 35 8.97 -21.50 2.44
CA PRO A 35 7.69 -21.99 2.95
C PRO A 35 6.97 -21.08 3.96
N LYS A 36 7.71 -20.23 4.67
CA LYS A 36 7.17 -19.24 5.61
C LYS A 36 6.78 -17.92 4.95
N SER A 37 7.20 -17.71 3.69
CA SER A 37 6.85 -16.51 2.93
C SER A 37 5.42 -16.58 2.42
N ARG A 38 4.78 -15.42 2.27
CA ARG A 38 3.45 -15.31 1.65
C ARG A 38 3.57 -15.22 0.13
N PRO A 39 2.60 -15.73 -0.64
CA PRO A 39 2.50 -15.46 -2.07
C PRO A 39 2.32 -13.97 -2.37
N ALA A 40 2.72 -13.54 -3.56
CA ALA A 40 2.64 -12.14 -3.97
C ALA A 40 1.21 -11.56 -3.90
N GLN A 41 0.17 -12.35 -4.23
CA GLN A 41 -1.23 -11.91 -4.14
C GLN A 41 -1.65 -11.58 -2.70
N GLU A 42 -1.22 -12.36 -1.71
CA GLU A 42 -1.50 -12.08 -0.30
C GLU A 42 -0.81 -10.80 0.18
N ILE A 43 0.45 -10.58 -0.27
CA ILE A 43 1.18 -9.34 0.05
C ILE A 43 0.50 -8.14 -0.62
N ALA A 44 0.08 -8.27 -1.87
CA ALA A 44 -0.66 -7.22 -2.58
C ALA A 44 -1.98 -6.88 -1.87
N TRP A 45 -2.71 -7.90 -1.38
CA TRP A 45 -3.95 -7.68 -0.63
C TRP A 45 -3.72 -7.00 0.71
N GLN A 46 -2.62 -7.31 1.40
CA GLN A 46 -2.22 -6.59 2.61
C GLN A 46 -2.05 -5.09 2.33
N ILE A 47 -1.38 -4.71 1.24
CA ILE A 47 -1.21 -3.30 0.86
C ILE A 47 -2.57 -2.60 0.72
N VAL A 48 -3.55 -3.23 0.06
CA VAL A 48 -4.92 -2.67 -0.07
C VAL A 48 -5.57 -2.48 1.30
N CYS A 49 -5.45 -3.47 2.18
CA CYS A 49 -6.03 -3.41 3.53
C CYS A 49 -5.35 -2.37 4.42
N GLU A 50 -4.03 -2.18 4.28
CA GLU A 50 -3.28 -1.16 5.02
C GLU A 50 -3.68 0.26 4.61
N GLU A 51 -3.82 0.54 3.32
CA GLU A 51 -4.30 1.86 2.86
C GLU A 51 -5.72 2.14 3.36
N LYS A 52 -6.60 1.13 3.35
CA LYS A 52 -7.94 1.25 3.91
C LYS A 52 -7.88 1.56 5.41
N MET A 53 -7.10 0.80 6.17
CA MET A 53 -6.95 1.00 7.61
C MET A 53 -6.41 2.39 7.94
N LEU A 54 -5.40 2.86 7.18
CA LEU A 54 -4.82 4.19 7.42
C LEU A 54 -5.86 5.31 7.31
N ILE A 55 -6.63 5.33 6.22
CA ILE A 55 -7.61 6.41 6.06
C ILE A 55 -8.74 6.33 7.10
N GLU A 56 -9.20 5.13 7.41
CA GLU A 56 -10.22 4.93 8.45
C GLU A 56 -9.70 5.33 9.84
N ALA A 57 -8.42 5.01 10.15
CA ALA A 57 -7.79 5.44 11.40
C ALA A 57 -7.70 6.96 11.53
N LEU A 58 -7.34 7.65 10.46
CA LEU A 58 -7.29 9.11 10.44
C LEU A 58 -8.70 9.74 10.55
N GLU A 59 -9.72 9.11 9.97
CA GLU A 59 -11.10 9.57 10.06
C GLU A 59 -11.70 9.35 11.46
N THR A 60 -11.46 8.19 12.05
CA THR A 60 -12.11 7.76 13.31
C THR A 60 -11.28 8.06 14.55
N GLY A 61 -9.97 8.21 14.42
CA GLY A 61 -9.03 8.33 15.52
C GLY A 61 -8.54 6.98 16.09
N ARG A 62 -8.85 5.87 15.40
CA ARG A 62 -8.47 4.52 15.84
C ARG A 62 -8.11 3.62 14.66
N ALA A 63 -6.96 2.96 14.74
CA ALA A 63 -6.54 1.95 13.78
C ALA A 63 -6.94 0.56 14.24
N GLU A 64 -7.72 -0.15 13.43
CA GLU A 64 -8.11 -1.53 13.65
C GLU A 64 -7.71 -2.40 12.46
N TRP A 65 -6.94 -3.45 12.72
CA TRP A 65 -6.61 -4.43 11.69
C TRP A 65 -7.79 -5.38 11.50
N ALA A 66 -8.60 -5.10 10.49
CA ALA A 66 -9.75 -5.92 10.10
C ALA A 66 -9.72 -6.18 8.58
N PRO A 67 -8.76 -6.99 8.09
CA PRO A 67 -8.63 -7.24 6.67
C PRO A 67 -9.85 -7.97 6.12
N SER A 68 -10.32 -7.53 4.96
CA SER A 68 -11.33 -8.27 4.21
C SER A 68 -10.74 -9.58 3.68
N PRO A 69 -11.57 -10.59 3.37
CA PRO A 69 -11.10 -11.83 2.76
C PRO A 69 -10.28 -11.57 1.49
N LEU A 70 -9.24 -12.39 1.28
CA LEU A 70 -8.43 -12.32 0.06
C LEU A 70 -9.32 -12.59 -1.18
N PRO A 71 -9.32 -11.71 -2.19
CA PRO A 71 -9.99 -11.94 -3.45
C PRO A 71 -9.45 -13.18 -4.18
N ALA A 72 -10.27 -13.78 -5.02
CA ALA A 72 -9.91 -15.01 -5.74
C ALA A 72 -8.86 -14.74 -6.84
N THR A 73 -8.87 -13.56 -7.44
CA THR A 73 -8.05 -13.21 -8.60
C THR A 73 -7.21 -11.95 -8.36
N MET A 74 -6.09 -11.84 -9.07
CA MET A 74 -5.29 -10.60 -9.09
C MET A 74 -6.04 -9.44 -9.72
N LYS A 75 -6.94 -9.72 -10.67
CA LYS A 75 -7.81 -8.68 -11.23
C LYS A 75 -8.65 -8.00 -10.16
N GLU A 76 -9.29 -8.78 -9.29
CA GLU A 76 -10.09 -8.24 -8.17
C GLU A 76 -9.23 -7.46 -7.17
N VAL A 77 -8.00 -7.92 -6.89
CA VAL A 77 -7.04 -7.17 -6.06
C VAL A 77 -6.69 -5.83 -6.68
N LEU A 78 -6.43 -5.79 -8.00
CA LEU A 78 -6.11 -4.57 -8.73
C LEU A 78 -7.28 -3.60 -8.79
N ASP A 79 -8.49 -4.10 -9.03
CA ASP A 79 -9.71 -3.29 -9.05
C ASP A 79 -9.93 -2.64 -7.66
N ALA A 80 -9.77 -3.42 -6.58
CA ALA A 80 -9.87 -2.92 -5.21
C ALA A 80 -8.77 -1.90 -4.88
N TYR A 81 -7.54 -2.13 -5.36
CA TYR A 81 -6.44 -1.16 -5.19
C TYR A 81 -6.73 0.16 -5.89
N ASP A 82 -7.21 0.12 -7.15
CA ASP A 82 -7.55 1.31 -7.92
C ASP A 82 -8.71 2.10 -7.27
N GLU A 83 -9.73 1.41 -6.75
CA GLU A 83 -10.82 2.02 -5.99
C GLU A 83 -10.29 2.69 -4.70
N GLN A 84 -9.45 1.98 -3.94
CA GLN A 84 -8.86 2.50 -2.70
C GLN A 84 -7.98 3.72 -2.96
N ARG A 85 -7.14 3.71 -4.00
CA ARG A 85 -6.35 4.88 -4.42
C ARG A 85 -7.23 6.09 -4.74
N ALA A 86 -8.29 5.89 -5.51
CA ALA A 86 -9.22 6.97 -5.85
C ALA A 86 -9.91 7.53 -4.59
N ARG A 87 -10.27 6.66 -3.64
CA ARG A 87 -10.81 7.07 -2.34
C ARG A 87 -9.79 7.88 -1.54
N MET A 88 -8.56 7.39 -1.40
CA MET A 88 -7.49 8.06 -0.65
C MET A 88 -7.18 9.45 -1.24
N ALA A 89 -7.06 9.56 -2.58
CA ALA A 89 -6.78 10.83 -3.24
C ALA A 89 -7.83 11.91 -2.93
N ARG A 90 -9.11 11.53 -2.82
CA ARG A 90 -10.17 12.46 -2.39
C ARG A 90 -10.05 12.79 -0.92
N ARG A 91 -9.88 11.77 -0.06
CA ARG A 91 -9.90 11.94 1.40
C ARG A 91 -8.71 12.74 1.92
N TRP A 92 -7.53 12.66 1.29
CA TRP A 92 -6.39 13.50 1.65
C TRP A 92 -6.70 15.00 1.60
N ASN A 93 -7.55 15.43 0.67
CA ASN A 93 -7.95 16.83 0.55
C ASN A 93 -9.06 17.22 1.55
N GLU A 94 -9.88 16.27 1.98
CA GLU A 94 -11.02 16.49 2.87
C GLU A 94 -10.68 16.31 4.35
N LEU A 95 -9.56 15.63 4.68
CA LEU A 95 -9.18 15.35 6.06
C LEU A 95 -8.91 16.64 6.83
N PRO A 96 -9.57 16.89 7.98
CA PRO A 96 -9.27 18.04 8.81
C PRO A 96 -7.83 18.01 9.34
N ASP A 97 -7.17 19.18 9.46
CA ASP A 97 -5.81 19.29 10.00
C ASP A 97 -5.71 18.69 11.40
N ALA A 98 -6.73 18.86 12.23
CA ALA A 98 -6.80 18.26 13.57
C ALA A 98 -6.68 16.72 13.59
N ARG A 99 -7.00 16.04 12.50
CA ARG A 99 -6.80 14.59 12.37
C ARG A 99 -5.37 14.24 11.97
N TRP A 100 -4.77 15.06 11.16
CA TRP A 100 -3.37 14.92 10.77
C TRP A 100 -2.42 15.24 11.95
N ASP A 101 -2.66 16.35 12.63
CA ASP A 101 -1.83 16.85 13.73
C ASP A 101 -2.17 16.19 15.07
N GLY A 102 -3.35 15.58 15.19
CA GLY A 102 -3.83 14.92 16.39
C GLY A 102 -3.23 13.54 16.61
N THR A 103 -3.64 12.89 17.70
CA THR A 103 -3.27 11.51 18.00
C THR A 103 -4.41 10.56 17.68
N LEU A 104 -4.05 9.33 17.33
CA LEU A 104 -4.98 8.21 17.17
C LEU A 104 -4.50 6.99 17.97
N GLU A 105 -5.43 6.12 18.30
CA GLU A 105 -5.13 4.84 18.93
C GLU A 105 -4.62 3.85 17.86
N PHE A 106 -3.48 3.22 18.16
CA PHE A 106 -2.89 2.18 17.35
C PHE A 106 -2.46 1.01 18.25
N PHE A 107 -3.23 -0.08 18.22
CA PHE A 107 -2.98 -1.28 19.01
C PHE A 107 -2.66 -0.99 20.50
N GLY A 108 -3.52 -0.19 21.14
CA GLY A 108 -3.36 0.16 22.57
C GLY A 108 -2.33 1.27 22.85
N SER A 109 -1.73 1.87 21.83
CA SER A 109 -0.79 2.98 21.97
C SER A 109 -1.33 4.23 21.27
N GLN A 110 -1.02 5.42 21.81
CA GLN A 110 -1.33 6.68 21.15
C GLN A 110 -0.19 7.07 20.19
N ARG A 111 -0.53 7.42 18.95
CA ARG A 111 0.41 7.81 17.90
C ARG A 111 -0.06 9.07 17.18
N PRO A 112 0.85 10.02 16.83
CA PRO A 112 0.47 11.13 15.98
C PRO A 112 -0.04 10.64 14.60
N GLY A 113 -1.08 11.27 14.08
CA GLY A 113 -1.67 10.92 12.79
C GLY A 113 -0.66 10.98 11.64
N SER A 114 0.15 12.05 11.58
CA SER A 114 1.22 12.17 10.60
C SER A 114 2.26 11.04 10.69
N THR A 115 2.69 10.68 11.89
CA THR A 115 3.63 9.57 12.10
C THR A 115 3.05 8.24 11.62
N MET A 116 1.75 8.01 11.85
CA MET A 116 1.07 6.82 11.35
C MET A 116 1.02 6.82 9.82
N ALA A 117 0.68 7.94 9.21
CA ALA A 117 0.61 8.06 7.74
C ALA A 117 1.97 7.71 7.09
N TRP A 118 3.07 8.29 7.58
CA TRP A 118 4.40 7.96 7.10
C TRP A 118 4.80 6.50 7.36
N GLY A 119 4.46 5.97 8.54
CA GLY A 119 4.72 4.56 8.89
C GLY A 119 4.05 3.60 7.92
N PHE A 120 2.78 3.81 7.60
CA PHE A 120 2.06 3.01 6.61
C PHE A 120 2.63 3.15 5.20
N LEU A 121 3.02 4.36 4.79
CA LEU A 121 3.65 4.55 3.48
C LEU A 121 4.96 3.74 3.37
N PHE A 122 5.79 3.74 4.40
CA PHE A 122 7.02 2.94 4.43
C PHE A 122 6.74 1.44 4.42
N ASP A 123 5.71 0.98 5.13
CA ASP A 123 5.34 -0.43 5.14
C ASP A 123 4.82 -0.89 3.76
N ILE A 124 4.01 -0.07 3.10
CA ILE A 124 3.58 -0.31 1.71
C ILE A 124 4.77 -0.40 0.76
N VAL A 125 5.74 0.53 0.86
CA VAL A 125 6.96 0.52 0.06
C VAL A 125 7.80 -0.74 0.36
N HIS A 126 7.88 -1.16 1.62
CA HIS A 126 8.55 -2.40 2.02
C HIS A 126 7.88 -3.63 1.38
N HIS A 127 6.56 -3.76 1.50
CA HIS A 127 5.82 -4.88 0.91
C HIS A 127 5.88 -4.88 -0.62
N ARG A 128 5.81 -3.73 -1.26
CA ARG A 128 6.06 -3.60 -2.71
C ARG A 128 7.46 -4.12 -3.07
N GLY A 129 8.47 -3.76 -2.29
CA GLY A 129 9.84 -4.25 -2.48
C GLY A 129 9.94 -5.78 -2.41
N GLN A 130 9.22 -6.41 -1.49
CA GLN A 130 9.12 -7.88 -1.44
C GLN A 130 8.55 -8.46 -2.74
N ILE A 131 7.46 -7.89 -3.25
CA ILE A 131 6.84 -8.32 -4.51
C ILE A 131 7.82 -8.19 -5.67
N THR A 132 8.56 -7.08 -5.79
CA THR A 132 9.50 -6.88 -6.90
C THR A 132 10.56 -7.97 -6.96
N THR A 133 11.01 -8.51 -5.82
CA THR A 133 11.97 -9.62 -5.80
C THR A 133 11.38 -10.95 -6.27
N TYR A 134 10.05 -11.11 -6.24
CA TYR A 134 9.37 -12.32 -6.68
C TYR A 134 9.09 -12.33 -8.18
N LEU A 135 8.91 -11.15 -8.82
CA LEU A 135 8.36 -11.03 -10.17
C LEU A 135 9.11 -11.89 -11.20
N ARG A 136 10.45 -11.79 -11.27
CA ARG A 136 11.23 -12.58 -12.23
C ARG A 136 11.13 -14.08 -11.97
N ALA A 137 11.13 -14.50 -10.70
CA ALA A 137 10.96 -15.90 -10.35
C ALA A 137 9.55 -16.45 -10.69
N MET A 138 8.55 -15.57 -10.80
CA MET A 138 7.21 -15.90 -11.29
C MET A 138 7.09 -15.84 -12.83
N GLY A 139 8.18 -15.59 -13.55
CA GLY A 139 8.17 -15.43 -15.02
C GLY A 139 7.66 -14.08 -15.52
N SER A 140 7.65 -13.07 -14.66
CA SER A 140 7.23 -11.70 -14.98
C SER A 140 8.42 -10.75 -15.03
N THR A 141 8.16 -9.46 -15.25
CA THR A 141 9.15 -8.39 -15.36
C THR A 141 9.02 -7.41 -14.21
N VAL A 142 10.14 -6.77 -13.84
CA VAL A 142 10.19 -5.71 -12.84
C VAL A 142 10.02 -4.36 -13.56
N PRO A 143 8.95 -3.58 -13.28
CA PRO A 143 8.78 -2.26 -13.88
C PRO A 143 9.81 -1.27 -13.33
N GLN A 144 9.89 -0.10 -13.96
CA GLN A 144 10.63 1.03 -13.38
C GLN A 144 10.03 1.41 -12.01
N ILE A 145 10.89 1.60 -11.01
CA ILE A 145 10.50 2.01 -9.64
C ILE A 145 10.91 3.47 -9.41
N TYR A 146 12.18 3.71 -9.16
CA TYR A 146 12.76 5.05 -8.99
C TYR A 146 13.75 5.39 -10.11
N GLY A 147 13.76 4.60 -11.15
CA GLY A 147 14.62 4.69 -12.31
C GLY A 147 14.49 3.43 -13.15
N PRO A 148 15.29 3.31 -14.22
CA PRO A 148 15.27 2.15 -15.09
C PRO A 148 15.47 0.83 -14.36
N SER A 149 14.81 -0.23 -14.81
CA SER A 149 15.10 -1.61 -14.41
C SER A 149 15.83 -2.34 -15.54
N ALA A 150 16.34 -3.55 -15.26
CA ALA A 150 16.92 -4.37 -16.32
C ALA A 150 15.87 -4.87 -17.34
N ASP A 151 14.59 -4.84 -16.98
CA ASP A 151 13.48 -5.26 -17.84
C ASP A 151 12.83 -4.07 -18.58
N GLU A 152 13.02 -2.86 -18.03
CA GLU A 152 12.53 -1.58 -18.60
C GLU A 152 13.67 -0.54 -18.49
N PRO A 153 14.66 -0.56 -19.43
CA PRO A 153 15.83 0.33 -19.42
C PRO A 153 15.52 1.81 -19.70
#